data_90f2e3d714ae6ee2603f6fcc5904085c
#
_entry.id   90f2e3d714ae6ee2603f6fcc5904085c
#
_cell.length_a   1.000
_cell.length_b   1.000
_cell.length_c   1.000
_cell.angle_alpha   90.00
_cell.angle_beta   90.00
_cell.angle_gamma   90.00
#
_symmetry.space_group_name_H-M   'P 1'
#
loop_
_entity.id
_entity.type
_entity.pdbx_description
1 polymer ?
#
loop_
_entity_poly.entity_id
_entity_poly.type
_entity_poly.pdbx_seq_one_letter_code
_entity_poly.pdbx_strand_id
1 'polypeptide(L)'
;STRVRSSAASDVYKRQKYVVPVAEHHDGFQMYRSNISHWNAYEMGPKRDIVGELKAAVEAQGMTLGVSSHRIEHWFFMSNGKKFESDMPQNPDRDDLYWPSMPDPENFDAIDGKPSEEFMEDWLVRTCELIDNYHPKILYFDWWIQQEAAKPYLKKAAAYYYNRAAEWNEEVAIDYKFDAYMFGTAVPDIERGQMADIKPYFW
;
A
#
# COMPACT_ATOMS: atom_id res chain seq x y z
N SER A 1 31.63 -19.62 3.50
CA SER A 1 30.43 -18.95 2.99
C SER A 1 29.99 -19.65 1.71
N THR A 2 28.93 -20.41 1.78
CA THR A 2 28.35 -21.12 0.64
C THR A 2 27.65 -20.10 -0.25
N ARG A 3 28.21 -19.76 -1.38
CA ARG A 3 27.54 -19.02 -2.44
C ARG A 3 26.50 -19.95 -3.06
N VAL A 4 25.24 -19.82 -2.65
CA VAL A 4 24.14 -20.40 -3.43
C VAL A 4 23.90 -19.50 -4.64
N ARG A 5 24.55 -19.80 -5.74
CA ARG A 5 24.15 -19.30 -7.04
C ARG A 5 23.09 -20.24 -7.58
N SER A 6 21.85 -19.97 -7.27
CA SER A 6 20.74 -20.64 -7.94
C SER A 6 20.66 -20.06 -9.36
N SER A 7 20.87 -20.90 -10.37
CA SER A 7 20.63 -20.56 -11.77
C SER A 7 19.15 -20.15 -11.99
N ALA A 8 18.24 -20.72 -11.20
CA ALA A 8 16.84 -20.35 -11.17
C ALA A 8 16.62 -18.88 -10.75
N ALA A 9 17.34 -18.37 -9.74
CA ALA A 9 17.25 -16.97 -9.36
C ALA A 9 17.70 -16.04 -10.50
N SER A 10 18.78 -16.40 -11.21
CA SER A 10 19.26 -15.61 -12.35
C SER A 10 18.25 -15.58 -13.51
N ASP A 11 17.53 -16.68 -13.74
CA ASP A 11 16.53 -16.74 -14.81
C ASP A 11 15.23 -15.99 -14.42
N VAL A 12 14.86 -15.97 -13.15
CA VAL A 12 13.76 -15.15 -12.62
C VAL A 12 14.06 -13.68 -12.82
N TYR A 13 15.23 -13.20 -12.45
CA TYR A 13 15.63 -11.79 -12.63
C TYR A 13 15.57 -11.31 -14.08
N LYS A 14 15.89 -12.16 -15.02
CA LYS A 14 15.85 -11.81 -16.46
C LYS A 14 14.45 -11.71 -17.03
N ARG A 15 13.43 -12.20 -16.31
CA ARG A 15 12.03 -12.22 -16.75
C ARG A 15 11.14 -11.23 -16.02
N GLN A 16 11.64 -10.60 -14.95
CA GLN A 16 10.86 -9.61 -14.21
C GLN A 16 10.58 -8.40 -15.08
N LYS A 17 9.34 -7.95 -15.05
CA LYS A 17 8.84 -6.77 -15.77
C LYS A 17 8.43 -5.66 -14.83
N TYR A 18 8.06 -6.02 -13.62
CA TYR A 18 7.54 -5.11 -12.61
C TYR A 18 8.31 -5.25 -11.31
N VAL A 19 8.47 -4.14 -10.63
CA VAL A 19 8.96 -4.07 -9.24
C VAL A 19 7.95 -3.25 -8.46
N VAL A 20 7.42 -3.83 -7.39
CA VAL A 20 6.39 -3.21 -6.54
C VAL A 20 6.91 -3.11 -5.11
N PRO A 21 7.71 -2.08 -4.80
CA PRO A 21 8.19 -1.87 -3.44
C PRO A 21 7.05 -1.42 -2.52
N VAL A 22 7.20 -1.72 -1.24
CA VAL A 22 6.35 -1.17 -0.21
C VAL A 22 6.66 0.31 -0.03
N ALA A 23 5.71 1.18 -0.37
CA ALA A 23 5.85 2.61 -0.19
C ALA A 23 5.52 3.05 1.25
N GLU A 24 4.53 2.41 1.87
CA GLU A 24 4.13 2.61 3.25
C GLU A 24 3.53 1.31 3.79
N HIS A 25 4.06 0.82 4.92
CA HIS A 25 3.53 -0.35 5.60
C HIS A 25 2.52 0.05 6.69
N HIS A 26 2.03 -0.92 7.46
CA HIS A 26 1.03 -0.69 8.51
C HIS A 26 1.55 0.17 9.68
N ASP A 27 2.85 0.35 9.83
CA ASP A 27 3.44 1.26 10.82
C ASP A 27 3.21 2.75 10.49
N GLY A 28 2.92 3.05 9.22
CA GLY A 28 2.68 4.42 8.77
C GLY A 28 3.94 5.19 8.38
N PHE A 29 5.12 4.56 8.43
CA PHE A 29 6.36 5.19 7.99
C PHE A 29 6.46 5.15 6.46
N GLN A 30 6.60 6.32 5.85
CA GLN A 30 6.62 6.47 4.41
C GLN A 30 8.04 6.32 3.84
N MET A 31 8.25 5.39 2.93
CA MET A 31 9.54 5.14 2.27
C MET A 31 9.83 6.14 1.14
N TYR A 32 9.14 7.26 1.12
CA TYR A 32 9.21 8.27 0.09
C TYR A 32 9.17 9.69 0.68
N ARG A 33 9.45 10.70 -0.15
CA ARG A 33 9.29 12.09 0.22
C ARG A 33 7.81 12.43 0.28
N SER A 34 7.32 12.73 1.48
CA SER A 34 5.93 13.12 1.73
C SER A 34 5.83 14.55 2.23
N ASN A 35 4.73 15.23 1.87
CA ASN A 35 4.35 16.52 2.44
C ASN A 35 3.21 16.37 3.47
N ILE A 36 2.75 15.15 3.72
CA ILE A 36 1.60 14.85 4.58
C ILE A 36 2.05 14.51 5.99
N SER A 37 3.13 13.74 6.12
CA SER A 37 3.69 13.32 7.39
C SER A 37 5.20 13.50 7.40
N HIS A 38 5.76 13.95 8.53
CA HIS A 38 7.21 14.02 8.73
C HIS A 38 7.84 12.64 9.00
N TRP A 39 7.01 11.62 9.31
CA TRP A 39 7.47 10.24 9.48
C TRP A 39 7.76 9.58 8.11
N ASN A 40 8.82 10.02 7.49
CA ASN A 40 9.20 9.55 6.17
C ASN A 40 10.72 9.44 6.00
N ALA A 41 11.16 8.60 5.06
CA ALA A 41 12.56 8.31 4.80
C ALA A 41 13.36 9.49 4.23
N TYR A 42 12.69 10.53 3.72
CA TYR A 42 13.35 11.73 3.23
C TYR A 42 13.77 12.67 4.36
N GLU A 43 12.95 12.78 5.40
CA GLU A 43 13.24 13.63 6.56
C GLU A 43 14.00 12.88 7.66
N MET A 44 13.84 11.55 7.74
CA MET A 44 14.38 10.71 8.80
C MET A 44 15.26 9.59 8.24
N GLY A 45 16.07 8.99 9.10
CA GLY A 45 16.91 7.86 8.77
C GLY A 45 17.87 8.15 7.62
N PRO A 46 17.70 7.53 6.44
CA PRO A 46 18.62 7.68 5.32
C PRO A 46 18.57 9.06 4.66
N LYS A 47 17.55 9.87 4.93
CA LYS A 47 17.27 11.18 4.31
C LYS A 47 17.26 11.12 2.79
N ARG A 48 16.54 10.13 2.26
CA ARG A 48 16.46 9.84 0.84
C ARG A 48 15.01 9.52 0.45
N ASP A 49 14.63 9.88 -0.77
CA ASP A 49 13.39 9.42 -1.39
C ASP A 49 13.59 8.02 -1.98
N ILE A 50 13.38 6.99 -1.16
CA ILE A 50 13.66 5.60 -1.52
C ILE A 50 12.81 5.15 -2.69
N VAL A 51 11.51 5.49 -2.70
CA VAL A 51 10.61 5.11 -3.80
C VAL A 51 11.01 5.82 -5.10
N GLY A 52 11.34 7.11 -5.02
CA GLY A 52 11.79 7.87 -6.19
C GLY A 52 13.09 7.34 -6.78
N GLU A 53 14.06 6.98 -5.93
CA GLU A 53 15.32 6.37 -6.38
C GLU A 53 15.13 4.96 -6.96
N LEU A 54 14.24 4.15 -6.37
CA LEU A 54 13.87 2.85 -6.92
C LEU A 54 13.18 2.99 -8.28
N LYS A 55 12.29 3.99 -8.43
CA LYS A 55 11.66 4.30 -9.72
C LYS A 55 12.72 4.52 -10.80
N ALA A 56 13.65 5.42 -10.55
CA ALA A 56 14.71 5.73 -11.50
C ALA A 56 15.56 4.50 -11.84
N ALA A 57 15.92 3.69 -10.85
CA ALA A 57 16.72 2.48 -11.05
C ALA A 57 15.96 1.39 -11.83
N VAL A 58 14.68 1.18 -11.55
CA VAL A 58 13.79 0.21 -12.20
C VAL A 58 13.61 0.57 -13.67
N GLU A 59 13.28 1.83 -13.96
CA GLU A 59 13.08 2.34 -15.32
C GLU A 59 14.36 2.29 -16.14
N ALA A 60 15.53 2.56 -15.53
CA ALA A 60 16.83 2.45 -16.19
C ALA A 60 17.16 1.01 -16.64
N GLN A 61 16.52 0.00 -16.04
CA GLN A 61 16.63 -1.41 -16.42
C GLN A 61 15.52 -1.85 -17.41
N GLY A 62 14.69 -0.94 -17.89
CA GLY A 62 13.57 -1.25 -18.78
C GLY A 62 12.45 -2.02 -18.08
N MET A 63 12.37 -1.94 -16.77
CA MET A 63 11.29 -2.49 -15.95
C MET A 63 10.29 -1.39 -15.55
N THR A 64 9.18 -1.80 -15.00
CA THR A 64 8.07 -0.92 -14.63
C THR A 64 7.92 -0.85 -13.11
N LEU A 65 7.72 0.34 -12.57
CA LEU A 65 7.43 0.55 -11.16
C LEU A 65 5.93 0.40 -10.88
N GLY A 66 5.61 -0.41 -9.87
CA GLY A 66 4.40 -0.30 -9.07
C GLY A 66 4.75 0.19 -7.67
N VAL A 67 3.75 0.39 -6.82
CA VAL A 67 3.92 0.66 -5.40
C VAL A 67 2.86 -0.08 -4.60
N SER A 68 3.19 -0.52 -3.39
CA SER A 68 2.21 -1.08 -2.47
C SER A 68 2.00 -0.17 -1.26
N SER A 69 0.75 -0.05 -0.86
CA SER A 69 0.34 0.67 0.34
C SER A 69 -0.40 -0.27 1.28
N HIS A 70 0.09 -0.38 2.50
CA HIS A 70 -0.49 -1.14 3.60
C HIS A 70 -1.06 -0.22 4.68
N ARG A 71 -1.21 1.07 4.38
CA ARG A 71 -1.70 2.09 5.33
C ARG A 71 -3.04 1.73 5.95
N ILE A 72 -3.94 1.08 5.21
CA ILE A 72 -5.26 0.70 5.73
C ILE A 72 -5.16 -0.18 6.98
N GLU A 73 -4.13 -1.02 7.06
CA GLU A 73 -3.90 -1.94 8.17
C GLU A 73 -3.49 -1.21 9.47
N HIS A 74 -2.95 -0.01 9.36
CA HIS A 74 -2.50 0.80 10.49
C HIS A 74 -3.60 0.98 11.53
N TRP A 75 -4.83 1.27 11.10
CA TRP A 75 -5.97 1.44 11.99
C TRP A 75 -6.15 0.27 12.96
N PHE A 76 -6.00 -0.94 12.46
CA PHE A 76 -6.19 -2.17 13.21
C PHE A 76 -4.94 -2.56 13.99
N PHE A 77 -3.79 -2.59 13.34
CA PHE A 77 -2.54 -3.07 13.96
C PHE A 77 -2.05 -2.17 15.08
N MET A 78 -2.12 -0.86 14.91
CA MET A 78 -1.59 0.06 15.90
C MET A 78 -2.42 0.08 17.21
N SER A 79 -3.71 -0.21 17.14
CA SER A 79 -4.53 -0.33 18.35
C SER A 79 -4.05 -1.46 19.27
N ASN A 80 -3.48 -2.50 18.71
CA ASN A 80 -3.00 -3.67 19.46
C ASN A 80 -1.82 -3.34 20.38
N GLY A 81 -1.02 -2.38 20.01
CA GLY A 81 0.09 -1.88 20.85
C GLY A 81 -0.37 -1.33 22.20
N LYS A 82 -1.63 -0.88 22.29
CA LYS A 82 -2.23 -0.38 23.54
C LYS A 82 -2.47 -1.48 24.59
N LYS A 83 -2.43 -2.75 24.19
CA LYS A 83 -2.59 -3.91 25.09
C LYS A 83 -1.30 -4.31 25.81
N PHE A 84 -0.17 -3.76 25.40
CA PHE A 84 1.15 -4.12 25.88
C PHE A 84 1.87 -2.91 26.47
N GLU A 85 2.89 -3.16 27.29
CA GLU A 85 3.84 -2.13 27.69
C GLU A 85 4.64 -1.71 26.42
N SER A 86 4.44 -0.47 25.99
CA SER A 86 5.07 0.11 24.81
C SER A 86 5.17 1.63 24.95
N ASP A 87 5.95 2.25 24.08
CA ASP A 87 6.06 3.70 23.96
C ASP A 87 4.87 4.35 23.22
N MET A 88 3.93 3.54 22.74
CA MET A 88 2.74 4.02 22.04
C MET A 88 1.82 4.79 22.99
N PRO A 89 1.51 6.07 22.70
CA PRO A 89 0.57 6.83 23.51
C PRO A 89 -0.85 6.24 23.41
N GLN A 90 -1.62 6.33 24.51
CA GLN A 90 -3.01 5.85 24.52
C GLN A 90 -3.90 6.63 23.55
N ASN A 91 -3.65 7.92 23.39
CA ASN A 91 -4.33 8.79 22.44
C ASN A 91 -3.25 9.52 21.62
N PRO A 92 -2.76 8.90 20.53
CA PRO A 92 -1.74 9.53 19.70
C PRO A 92 -2.28 10.80 19.05
N ASP A 93 -1.47 11.86 19.09
CA ASP A 93 -1.73 13.08 18.35
C ASP A 93 -1.50 12.89 16.86
N ARG A 94 -1.97 13.84 16.04
CA ARG A 94 -1.82 13.75 14.57
C ARG A 94 -0.37 13.68 14.11
N ASP A 95 0.56 14.23 14.89
CA ASP A 95 1.98 14.19 14.59
C ASP A 95 2.69 12.92 15.08
N ASP A 96 2.01 12.05 15.82
CA ASP A 96 2.55 10.76 16.23
C ASP A 96 2.56 9.75 15.10
N LEU A 97 3.60 8.91 15.04
CA LEU A 97 3.68 7.81 14.09
C LEU A 97 2.46 6.87 14.18
N TYR A 98 1.95 6.66 15.38
CA TYR A 98 0.85 5.73 15.66
C TYR A 98 -0.56 6.32 15.45
N TRP A 99 -0.65 7.56 14.99
CA TRP A 99 -1.94 8.19 14.70
C TRP A 99 -2.44 7.88 13.27
N PRO A 100 -3.74 7.80 13.06
CA PRO A 100 -4.76 7.43 14.02
C PRO A 100 -4.90 5.91 14.10
N SER A 101 -5.33 5.40 15.24
CA SER A 101 -5.58 3.98 15.43
C SER A 101 -6.93 3.71 16.09
N MET A 102 -7.43 2.50 15.91
CA MET A 102 -8.71 2.08 16.49
C MET A 102 -8.69 2.29 18.01
N PRO A 103 -9.70 2.99 18.58
CA PRO A 103 -9.70 3.35 20.01
C PRO A 103 -9.89 2.15 20.94
N ASP A 104 -10.60 1.10 20.50
CA ASP A 104 -10.90 -0.09 21.29
C ASP A 104 -10.05 -1.29 20.84
N PRO A 105 -8.94 -1.58 21.56
CA PRO A 105 -8.09 -2.71 21.21
C PRO A 105 -8.68 -4.09 21.53
N GLU A 106 -9.76 -4.18 22.30
CA GLU A 106 -10.42 -5.48 22.60
C GLU A 106 -11.18 -6.01 21.39
N ASN A 107 -11.62 -5.10 20.51
CA ASN A 107 -12.29 -5.42 19.25
C ASN A 107 -11.32 -5.52 18.05
N PHE A 108 -10.05 -5.73 18.30
CA PHE A 108 -9.03 -5.82 17.25
C PHE A 108 -9.37 -6.86 16.16
N ASP A 109 -9.92 -8.01 16.55
CA ASP A 109 -10.31 -9.08 15.62
C ASP A 109 -11.68 -8.83 14.97
N ALA A 110 -12.36 -7.76 15.34
CA ALA A 110 -13.63 -7.41 14.72
C ALA A 110 -13.35 -6.89 13.29
N ILE A 111 -13.60 -7.74 12.33
CA ILE A 111 -13.60 -7.41 10.89
C ILE A 111 -14.51 -6.21 10.61
N ASP A 112 -15.47 -5.95 11.48
CA ASP A 112 -16.40 -4.83 11.45
C ASP A 112 -15.86 -3.54 12.11
N GLY A 113 -14.62 -3.52 12.57
CA GLY A 113 -13.98 -2.32 13.10
C GLY A 113 -13.99 -1.22 12.02
N LYS A 114 -14.81 -0.19 12.24
CA LYS A 114 -14.98 0.88 11.26
C LYS A 114 -13.86 1.90 11.41
N PRO A 115 -12.95 2.05 10.45
CA PRO A 115 -12.02 3.16 10.40
C PRO A 115 -12.80 4.49 10.47
N SER A 116 -12.26 5.46 11.23
CA SER A 116 -12.85 6.79 11.29
C SER A 116 -12.77 7.48 9.92
N GLU A 117 -13.68 8.44 9.69
CA GLU A 117 -13.61 9.27 8.48
C GLU A 117 -12.26 9.97 8.36
N GLU A 118 -11.73 10.47 9.46
CA GLU A 118 -10.44 11.14 9.52
C GLU A 118 -9.28 10.22 9.07
N PHE A 119 -9.28 8.96 9.51
CA PHE A 119 -8.33 7.96 9.05
C PHE A 119 -8.47 7.69 7.56
N MET A 120 -9.70 7.55 7.09
CA MET A 120 -9.96 7.26 5.67
C MET A 120 -9.60 8.43 4.74
N GLU A 121 -9.80 9.67 5.20
CA GLU A 121 -9.34 10.86 4.47
C GLU A 121 -7.79 10.91 4.42
N ASP A 122 -7.10 10.62 5.54
CA ASP A 122 -5.64 10.52 5.57
C ASP A 122 -5.13 9.43 4.62
N TRP A 123 -5.75 8.25 4.64
CA TRP A 123 -5.44 7.16 3.71
C TRP A 123 -5.58 7.59 2.24
N LEU A 124 -6.68 8.28 1.92
CA LEU A 124 -6.95 8.75 0.56
C LEU A 124 -5.92 9.79 0.10
N VAL A 125 -5.60 10.76 0.94
CA VAL A 125 -4.63 11.83 0.60
C VAL A 125 -3.24 11.24 0.39
N ARG A 126 -2.79 10.31 1.24
CA ARG A 126 -1.51 9.59 1.06
C ARG A 126 -1.49 8.77 -0.22
N THR A 127 -2.59 8.12 -0.55
CA THR A 127 -2.72 7.37 -1.80
C THR A 127 -2.63 8.29 -3.02
N CYS A 128 -3.30 9.43 -2.99
CA CYS A 128 -3.20 10.43 -4.06
C CYS A 128 -1.79 11.01 -4.19
N GLU A 129 -1.10 11.25 -3.08
CA GLU A 129 0.29 11.72 -3.09
C GLU A 129 1.24 10.72 -3.76
N LEU A 130 1.08 9.41 -3.47
CA LEU A 130 1.85 8.34 -4.14
C LEU A 130 1.59 8.32 -5.65
N ILE A 131 0.34 8.45 -6.06
CA ILE A 131 -0.06 8.48 -7.46
C ILE A 131 0.61 9.67 -8.17
N ASP A 132 0.51 10.86 -7.60
CA ASP A 132 1.02 12.07 -8.24
C ASP A 132 2.55 12.15 -8.26
N ASN A 133 3.21 11.68 -7.20
CA ASN A 133 4.68 11.78 -7.11
C ASN A 133 5.39 10.75 -8.00
N TYR A 134 4.82 9.55 -8.16
CA TYR A 134 5.55 8.43 -8.76
C TYR A 134 4.94 7.87 -10.03
N HIS A 135 3.71 8.23 -10.38
CA HIS A 135 2.99 7.67 -11.53
C HIS A 135 3.14 6.14 -11.63
N PRO A 136 2.84 5.38 -10.56
CA PRO A 136 3.03 3.94 -10.57
C PRO A 136 2.14 3.29 -11.64
N LYS A 137 2.61 2.20 -12.24
CA LYS A 137 1.80 1.41 -13.19
C LYS A 137 0.90 0.40 -12.49
N ILE A 138 1.29 0.00 -11.28
CA ILE A 138 0.52 -0.87 -10.40
C ILE A 138 0.42 -0.19 -9.05
N LEU A 139 -0.79 -0.06 -8.54
CA LEU A 139 -1.09 0.37 -7.19
C LEU A 139 -1.66 -0.82 -6.44
N TYR A 140 -0.86 -1.40 -5.55
CA TYR A 140 -1.23 -2.59 -4.78
C TYR A 140 -1.76 -2.21 -3.41
N PHE A 141 -2.90 -2.79 -3.04
CA PHE A 141 -3.48 -2.71 -1.71
C PHE A 141 -3.61 -4.10 -1.11
N ASP A 142 -3.13 -4.26 0.12
CA ASP A 142 -3.21 -5.52 0.85
C ASP A 142 -4.54 -5.67 1.59
N TRP A 143 -4.62 -6.65 2.46
CA TRP A 143 -5.84 -7.03 3.18
C TRP A 143 -6.39 -5.91 4.10
N TRP A 144 -7.58 -6.12 4.64
CA TRP A 144 -8.43 -5.14 5.31
C TRP A 144 -8.92 -3.97 4.44
N ILE A 145 -8.45 -3.86 3.23
CA ILE A 145 -8.93 -2.89 2.26
C ILE A 145 -10.42 -3.13 1.89
N GLN A 146 -10.92 -4.35 2.08
CA GLN A 146 -12.30 -4.76 1.78
C GLN A 146 -13.35 -4.23 2.78
N GLN A 147 -12.94 -3.59 3.88
CA GLN A 147 -13.86 -3.07 4.89
C GLN A 147 -14.94 -2.16 4.26
N GLU A 148 -16.18 -2.29 4.74
CA GLU A 148 -17.30 -1.52 4.18
C GLU A 148 -17.08 -0.02 4.27
N ALA A 149 -16.49 0.46 5.37
CA ALA A 149 -16.14 1.87 5.55
C ALA A 149 -15.12 2.38 4.51
N ALA A 150 -14.31 1.51 3.94
CA ALA A 150 -13.34 1.86 2.90
C ALA A 150 -13.96 1.99 1.50
N LYS A 151 -15.08 1.33 1.22
CA LYS A 151 -15.69 1.28 -0.12
C LYS A 151 -15.88 2.65 -0.79
N PRO A 152 -16.40 3.70 -0.12
CA PRO A 152 -16.52 5.03 -0.72
C PRO A 152 -15.16 5.64 -1.09
N TYR A 153 -14.15 5.41 -0.26
CA TYR A 153 -12.80 5.94 -0.45
C TYR A 153 -12.04 5.17 -1.54
N LEU A 154 -12.26 3.86 -1.64
CA LEU A 154 -11.73 3.03 -2.73
C LEU A 154 -12.24 3.52 -4.09
N LYS A 155 -13.52 3.89 -4.19
CA LYS A 155 -14.07 4.49 -5.40
C LYS A 155 -13.41 5.82 -5.75
N LYS A 156 -13.19 6.70 -4.75
CA LYS A 156 -12.49 7.97 -4.94
C LYS A 156 -11.05 7.74 -5.41
N ALA A 157 -10.32 6.82 -4.76
CA ALA A 157 -8.95 6.50 -5.12
C ALA A 157 -8.83 5.93 -6.54
N ALA A 158 -9.71 4.99 -6.91
CA ALA A 158 -9.73 4.42 -8.25
C ALA A 158 -10.06 5.48 -9.31
N ALA A 159 -11.09 6.29 -9.06
CA ALA A 159 -11.45 7.39 -9.97
C ALA A 159 -10.30 8.38 -10.15
N TYR A 160 -9.64 8.75 -9.05
CA TYR A 160 -8.47 9.63 -9.09
C TYR A 160 -7.36 9.02 -9.94
N TYR A 161 -6.96 7.79 -9.63
CA TYR A 161 -5.84 7.11 -10.29
C TYR A 161 -6.08 6.92 -11.79
N TYR A 162 -7.24 6.42 -12.18
CA TYR A 162 -7.56 6.20 -13.60
C TYR A 162 -7.71 7.51 -14.38
N ASN A 163 -8.22 8.58 -13.76
CA ASN A 163 -8.24 9.91 -14.40
C ASN A 163 -6.83 10.46 -14.59
N ARG A 164 -5.96 10.35 -13.59
CA ARG A 164 -4.55 10.76 -13.70
C ARG A 164 -3.83 9.95 -14.79
N ALA A 165 -4.06 8.64 -14.85
CA ALA A 165 -3.49 7.77 -15.88
C ALA A 165 -3.94 8.19 -17.30
N ALA A 166 -5.21 8.57 -17.46
CA ALA A 166 -5.73 9.11 -18.72
C ALA A 166 -5.07 10.43 -19.10
N GLU A 167 -4.84 11.34 -18.14
CA GLU A 167 -4.11 12.59 -18.36
C GLU A 167 -2.66 12.34 -18.80
N TRP A 168 -2.01 11.33 -18.25
CA TRP A 168 -0.64 10.92 -18.63
C TRP A 168 -0.58 10.10 -19.92
N ASN A 169 -1.73 9.69 -20.45
CA ASN A 169 -1.85 8.74 -21.56
C ASN A 169 -1.13 7.41 -21.27
N GLU A 170 -1.37 6.87 -20.07
CA GLU A 170 -0.75 5.65 -19.56
C GLU A 170 -1.77 4.60 -19.15
N GLU A 171 -1.42 3.33 -19.31
CA GLU A 171 -2.18 2.22 -18.76
C GLU A 171 -1.72 1.92 -17.36
N VAL A 172 -2.66 1.73 -16.43
CA VAL A 172 -2.41 1.44 -15.03
C VAL A 172 -3.37 0.38 -14.51
N ALA A 173 -3.01 -0.27 -13.41
CA ALA A 173 -3.85 -1.24 -12.73
C ALA A 173 -3.82 -1.04 -11.21
N ILE A 174 -4.96 -1.28 -10.57
CA ILE A 174 -5.05 -1.50 -9.14
C ILE A 174 -5.03 -3.01 -8.90
N ASP A 175 -4.19 -3.45 -7.97
CA ASP A 175 -4.14 -4.81 -7.49
C ASP A 175 -4.67 -4.86 -6.05
N TYR A 176 -5.55 -5.81 -5.72
CA TYR A 176 -6.30 -5.77 -4.47
C TYR A 176 -6.62 -7.16 -3.91
N LYS A 177 -6.91 -7.22 -2.62
CA LYS A 177 -7.34 -8.43 -1.90
C LYS A 177 -8.86 -8.51 -1.76
N PHE A 178 -9.35 -9.75 -1.74
CA PHE A 178 -10.74 -10.14 -1.46
C PHE A 178 -11.76 -9.50 -2.41
N ASP A 179 -12.77 -8.83 -1.87
CA ASP A 179 -13.85 -8.17 -2.58
C ASP A 179 -13.79 -6.63 -2.51
N ALA A 180 -12.58 -6.08 -2.34
CA ALA A 180 -12.41 -4.63 -2.19
C ALA A 180 -12.95 -3.85 -3.39
N TYR A 181 -12.76 -4.37 -4.60
CA TYR A 181 -13.26 -3.78 -5.83
C TYR A 181 -14.21 -4.71 -6.57
N MET A 182 -15.05 -4.14 -7.40
CA MET A 182 -15.89 -4.93 -8.31
C MET A 182 -15.04 -5.57 -9.40
N PHE A 183 -15.44 -6.77 -9.78
CA PHE A 183 -14.82 -7.47 -10.90
C PHE A 183 -14.75 -6.60 -12.17
N GLY A 184 -13.60 -6.61 -12.84
CA GLY A 184 -13.35 -5.83 -14.05
C GLY A 184 -12.91 -4.39 -13.82
N THR A 185 -12.93 -3.89 -12.56
CA THR A 185 -12.43 -2.54 -12.24
C THR A 185 -10.98 -2.53 -11.75
N ALA A 186 -10.48 -3.68 -11.28
CA ALA A 186 -9.14 -3.86 -10.75
C ALA A 186 -8.75 -5.34 -10.85
N VAL A 187 -7.51 -5.69 -10.54
CA VAL A 187 -6.96 -7.06 -10.61
C VAL A 187 -6.99 -7.69 -9.21
N PRO A 188 -7.68 -8.80 -8.99
CA PRO A 188 -7.65 -9.48 -7.70
C PRO A 188 -6.35 -10.25 -7.50
N ASP A 189 -5.73 -10.10 -6.33
CA ASP A 189 -4.56 -10.88 -5.93
C ASP A 189 -4.96 -12.06 -5.03
N ILE A 190 -4.31 -13.21 -5.25
CA ILE A 190 -4.54 -14.44 -4.50
C ILE A 190 -3.24 -14.88 -3.85
N GLU A 191 -3.19 -14.67 -2.55
CA GLU A 191 -2.05 -15.08 -1.74
C GLU A 191 -2.37 -16.38 -0.99
N ARG A 192 -1.42 -17.34 -1.04
CA ARG A 192 -1.48 -18.61 -0.27
C ARG A 192 -2.78 -19.40 -0.47
N GLY A 193 -3.38 -19.26 -1.63
CA GLY A 193 -4.62 -19.90 -1.97
C GLY A 193 -4.61 -20.43 -3.39
N GLN A 194 -5.75 -20.95 -3.79
CA GLN A 194 -6.04 -21.34 -5.17
C GLN A 194 -7.46 -20.94 -5.51
N MET A 195 -7.68 -20.60 -6.75
CA MET A 195 -9.04 -20.42 -7.22
C MET A 195 -9.73 -21.77 -7.36
N ALA A 196 -11.02 -21.80 -7.03
CA ALA A 196 -11.84 -22.99 -7.17
C ALA A 196 -12.02 -23.38 -8.66
N ASP A 197 -11.99 -22.37 -9.56
CA ASP A 197 -12.21 -22.54 -10.98
C ASP A 197 -11.19 -21.77 -11.81
N ILE A 198 -11.00 -22.19 -13.07
CA ILE A 198 -10.26 -21.41 -14.07
C ILE A 198 -11.05 -20.13 -14.37
N LYS A 199 -10.41 -19.00 -14.19
CA LYS A 199 -11.00 -17.69 -14.49
C LYS A 199 -10.52 -17.20 -15.87
N PRO A 200 -11.43 -16.64 -16.69
CA PRO A 200 -11.08 -16.14 -18.02
C PRO A 200 -10.46 -14.73 -18.01
N TYR A 201 -10.02 -14.26 -16.88
CA TYR A 201 -9.48 -12.92 -16.66
C TYR A 201 -8.18 -12.96 -15.84
N PHE A 202 -7.44 -11.87 -15.84
CA PHE A 202 -6.22 -11.73 -15.05
C PHE A 202 -6.52 -11.73 -13.55
N TRP A 203 -5.63 -12.35 -12.80
CA TRP A 203 -5.63 -12.43 -11.32
C TRP A 203 -4.20 -12.61 -10.82
#